data_07b75a601a318ea5dcf28057e9389eb5
#
_entry.id   07b75a601a318ea5dcf28057e9389eb5
#
_cell.length_a   1.000
_cell.length_b   1.000
_cell.length_c   1.000
_cell.angle_alpha   90.00
_cell.angle_beta   90.00
_cell.angle_gamma   90.00
#
_symmetry.space_group_name_H-M   'P 1'
#
loop_
_entity.id
_entity.type
_entity.pdbx_description
1 polymer ?
#
loop_
_entity_poly.entity_id
_entity_poly.type
_entity_poly.pdbx_seq_one_letter_code
_entity_poly.pdbx_strand_id
1 'polypeptide(L)'
;MIQAMVKKLNGKRLRQRISSAILIVAILVSFSGILGGTAMLVMGIQYHYALTNYGFSQGDIGKMMITFADTRSNLRAAIGYQDKTLVQETYEAYETKKQACKDYAATVEETVASAEERKLYDQIMSGMEDYFTSADKVVQMGKDVTNIDQRNQAQRLAKDEVAPKYEAIYDNMVQLLDVNTSEGDK
;
A
#
# COMPACT_ATOMS: atom_id res chain seq x y z
N MET A 1 -28.10 21.51 -39.51
CA MET A 1 -28.15 22.64 -38.56
C MET A 1 -27.34 23.86 -39.04
N ILE A 2 -26.06 23.74 -39.40
CA ILE A 2 -25.17 24.82 -39.87
C ILE A 2 -25.71 25.55 -41.10
N GLN A 3 -26.20 24.83 -42.13
CA GLN A 3 -26.75 25.45 -43.34
C GLN A 3 -28.02 26.31 -43.09
N ALA A 4 -28.86 25.92 -42.15
CA ALA A 4 -30.03 26.70 -41.72
C ALA A 4 -29.64 27.99 -41.00
N MET A 5 -28.56 27.97 -40.18
CA MET A 5 -28.01 29.15 -39.54
C MET A 5 -27.39 30.13 -40.55
N VAL A 6 -26.62 29.62 -41.52
CA VAL A 6 -26.03 30.44 -42.59
C VAL A 6 -27.11 31.14 -43.44
N LYS A 7 -28.20 30.45 -43.80
CA LYS A 7 -29.33 31.02 -44.53
C LYS A 7 -30.08 32.14 -43.77
N LYS A 8 -30.18 31.99 -42.41
CA LYS A 8 -30.82 33.01 -41.55
C LYS A 8 -29.91 34.25 -41.35
N LEU A 9 -28.58 34.08 -41.43
CA LEU A 9 -27.62 35.18 -41.37
C LEU A 9 -27.58 36.02 -42.65
N ASN A 10 -27.82 35.44 -43.83
CA ASN A 10 -27.75 36.12 -45.11
C ASN A 10 -28.84 37.21 -45.33
N GLY A 11 -29.91 37.21 -44.57
CA GLY A 11 -30.97 38.25 -44.62
C GLY A 11 -30.76 39.46 -43.69
N LYS A 12 -29.73 39.49 -42.86
CA LYS A 12 -29.49 40.56 -41.89
C LYS A 12 -28.47 41.60 -42.38
N ARG A 13 -28.53 42.83 -41.81
CA ARG A 13 -27.54 43.90 -42.08
C ARG A 13 -26.15 43.42 -41.62
N LEU A 14 -25.08 43.86 -42.30
CA LEU A 14 -23.70 43.41 -42.08
C LEU A 14 -23.28 43.41 -40.60
N ARG A 15 -23.63 44.48 -39.87
CA ARG A 15 -23.36 44.61 -38.41
C ARG A 15 -23.98 43.45 -37.60
N GLN A 16 -25.22 43.04 -37.94
CA GLN A 16 -25.94 41.96 -37.24
C GLN A 16 -25.33 40.58 -37.54
N ARG A 17 -24.78 40.42 -38.78
CA ARG A 17 -24.08 39.18 -39.16
C ARG A 17 -22.80 39.00 -38.37
N ILE A 18 -22.01 40.05 -38.24
CA ILE A 18 -20.74 40.05 -37.49
C ILE A 18 -21.02 39.81 -36.01
N SER A 19 -21.98 40.51 -35.40
CA SER A 19 -22.36 40.30 -33.98
C SER A 19 -22.85 38.89 -33.71
N SER A 20 -23.65 38.32 -34.62
CA SER A 20 -24.13 36.93 -34.43
C SER A 20 -23.02 35.89 -34.59
N ALA A 21 -22.05 36.13 -35.50
CA ALA A 21 -20.89 35.25 -35.63
C ALA A 21 -19.99 35.26 -34.36
N ILE A 22 -19.72 36.46 -33.85
CA ILE A 22 -18.95 36.61 -32.60
C ILE A 22 -19.64 35.90 -31.42
N LEU A 23 -20.98 36.07 -31.31
CA LEU A 23 -21.75 35.42 -30.23
C LEU A 23 -21.69 33.88 -30.33
N ILE A 24 -21.82 33.33 -31.57
CA ILE A 24 -21.72 31.89 -31.79
C ILE A 24 -20.33 31.36 -31.38
N VAL A 25 -19.27 32.06 -31.79
CA VAL A 25 -17.89 31.69 -31.41
C VAL A 25 -17.71 31.76 -29.90
N ALA A 26 -18.20 32.83 -29.24
CA ALA A 26 -18.12 32.96 -27.78
C ALA A 26 -18.85 31.83 -27.07
N ILE A 27 -20.02 31.41 -27.52
CA ILE A 27 -20.76 30.28 -26.94
C ILE A 27 -19.98 28.98 -27.14
N LEU A 28 -19.42 28.72 -28.31
CA LEU A 28 -18.65 27.51 -28.58
C LEU A 28 -17.38 27.45 -27.71
N VAL A 29 -16.66 28.56 -27.56
CA VAL A 29 -15.47 28.63 -26.70
C VAL A 29 -15.84 28.44 -25.24
N SER A 30 -16.92 29.07 -24.77
CA SER A 30 -17.40 28.88 -23.38
C SER A 30 -17.80 27.43 -23.09
N PHE A 31 -18.49 26.80 -24.05
CA PHE A 31 -18.88 25.40 -23.92
C PHE A 31 -17.66 24.46 -23.88
N SER A 32 -16.66 24.70 -24.73
CA SER A 32 -15.40 23.96 -24.73
C SER A 32 -14.62 24.15 -23.41
N GLY A 33 -14.63 25.37 -22.88
CA GLY A 33 -14.01 25.68 -21.58
C GLY A 33 -14.67 24.92 -20.42
N ILE A 34 -16.00 24.83 -20.39
CA ILE A 34 -16.73 24.07 -19.36
C ILE A 34 -16.43 22.58 -19.47
N LEU A 35 -16.48 22.02 -20.71
CA LEU A 35 -16.13 20.60 -20.93
C LEU A 35 -14.69 20.28 -20.53
N GLY A 36 -13.75 21.12 -20.90
CA GLY A 36 -12.33 20.94 -20.53
C GLY A 36 -12.12 21.04 -19.02
N GLY A 37 -12.76 22.00 -18.36
CA GLY A 37 -12.69 22.17 -16.92
C GLY A 37 -13.28 20.98 -16.15
N THR A 38 -14.44 20.48 -16.57
CA THR A 38 -15.06 19.29 -15.94
C THR A 38 -14.21 18.03 -16.16
N ALA A 39 -13.65 17.85 -17.36
CA ALA A 39 -12.75 16.72 -17.64
C ALA A 39 -11.50 16.75 -16.75
N MET A 40 -10.88 17.94 -16.56
CA MET A 40 -9.73 18.11 -15.67
C MET A 40 -10.08 17.77 -14.20
N LEU A 41 -11.25 18.20 -13.72
CA LEU A 41 -11.69 17.88 -12.35
C LEU A 41 -11.88 16.37 -12.15
N VAL A 42 -12.53 15.70 -13.09
CA VAL A 42 -12.75 14.25 -13.04
C VAL A 42 -11.42 13.50 -13.08
N MET A 43 -10.52 13.89 -14.01
CA MET A 43 -9.17 13.29 -14.08
C MET A 43 -8.39 13.53 -12.78
N GLY A 44 -8.47 14.72 -12.19
CA GLY A 44 -7.78 15.03 -10.94
C GLY A 44 -8.25 14.14 -9.78
N ILE A 45 -9.55 13.90 -9.67
CA ILE A 45 -10.13 13.00 -8.65
C ILE A 45 -9.69 11.55 -8.89
N GLN A 46 -9.78 11.06 -10.12
CA GLN A 46 -9.37 9.70 -10.47
C GLN A 46 -7.87 9.48 -10.26
N TYR A 47 -7.05 10.45 -10.67
CA TYR A 47 -5.60 10.39 -10.48
C TYR A 47 -5.23 10.37 -8.98
N HIS A 48 -5.87 11.23 -8.18
CA HIS A 48 -5.65 11.24 -6.73
C HIS A 48 -6.05 9.90 -6.08
N TYR A 49 -7.20 9.34 -6.48
CA TYR A 49 -7.65 8.03 -6.01
C TYR A 49 -6.65 6.91 -6.37
N ALA A 50 -6.23 6.85 -7.64
CA ALA A 50 -5.26 5.86 -8.10
C ALA A 50 -3.92 5.98 -7.38
N LEU A 51 -3.41 7.22 -7.22
CA LEU A 51 -2.14 7.46 -6.54
C LEU A 51 -2.20 7.06 -5.05
N THR A 52 -3.30 7.39 -4.37
CA THR A 52 -3.44 7.09 -2.93
C THR A 52 -3.63 5.61 -2.67
N ASN A 53 -4.52 4.95 -3.43
CA ASN A 53 -4.87 3.55 -3.14
C ASN A 53 -3.90 2.54 -3.77
N TYR A 54 -3.19 2.90 -4.84
CA TYR A 54 -2.30 1.97 -5.52
C TYR A 54 -0.84 2.44 -5.52
N GLY A 55 -0.56 3.70 -5.87
CA GLY A 55 0.82 4.19 -5.96
C GLY A 55 1.53 4.26 -4.61
N PHE A 56 0.93 4.88 -3.61
CA PHE A 56 1.53 4.98 -2.26
C PHE A 56 1.38 3.68 -1.48
N SER A 57 0.28 2.95 -1.66
CA SER A 57 0.03 1.67 -1.01
C SER A 57 1.13 0.64 -1.30
N GLN A 58 1.64 0.55 -2.52
CA GLN A 58 2.77 -0.32 -2.86
C GLN A 58 4.00 -0.02 -2.00
N GLY A 59 4.29 1.27 -1.78
CA GLY A 59 5.38 1.69 -0.90
C GLY A 59 5.18 1.25 0.55
N ASP A 60 3.96 1.33 1.07
CA ASP A 60 3.65 0.98 2.45
C ASP A 60 3.58 -0.55 2.65
N ILE A 61 3.06 -1.31 1.67
CA ILE A 61 3.17 -2.78 1.64
C ILE A 61 4.65 -3.18 1.63
N GLY A 62 5.49 -2.54 0.80
CA GLY A 62 6.92 -2.80 0.76
C GLY A 62 7.62 -2.53 2.11
N LYS A 63 7.29 -1.44 2.80
CA LYS A 63 7.82 -1.14 4.15
C LYS A 63 7.35 -2.16 5.19
N MET A 64 6.09 -2.59 5.13
CA MET A 64 5.57 -3.66 5.98
C MET A 64 6.36 -4.96 5.77
N MET A 65 6.61 -5.36 4.52
CA MET A 65 7.41 -6.54 4.17
C MET A 65 8.84 -6.44 4.69
N ILE A 66 9.50 -5.30 4.51
CA ILE A 66 10.88 -5.07 4.98
C ILE A 66 10.94 -5.14 6.51
N THR A 67 10.04 -4.46 7.21
CA THR A 67 10.03 -4.48 8.68
C THR A 67 9.68 -5.86 9.23
N PHE A 68 8.82 -6.61 8.55
CA PHE A 68 8.52 -8.00 8.89
C PHE A 68 9.74 -8.91 8.71
N ALA A 69 10.48 -8.76 7.60
CA ALA A 69 11.73 -9.48 7.36
C ALA A 69 12.81 -9.13 8.41
N ASP A 70 12.90 -7.86 8.81
CA ASP A 70 13.79 -7.40 9.87
C ASP A 70 13.45 -8.04 11.21
N THR A 71 12.17 -8.27 11.55
CA THR A 71 11.79 -8.99 12.79
C THR A 71 12.35 -10.40 12.79
N ARG A 72 12.25 -11.13 11.67
CA ARG A 72 12.84 -12.47 11.52
C ARG A 72 14.35 -12.45 11.66
N SER A 73 15.00 -11.47 11.06
CA SER A 73 16.47 -11.32 11.13
C SER A 73 16.92 -11.10 12.57
N ASN A 74 16.26 -10.17 13.28
CA ASN A 74 16.58 -9.87 14.68
C ASN A 74 16.25 -11.05 15.60
N LEU A 75 15.16 -11.79 15.38
CA LEU A 75 14.85 -13.01 16.09
C LEU A 75 15.98 -14.03 15.97
N ARG A 76 16.45 -14.29 14.76
CA ARG A 76 17.54 -15.23 14.50
C ARG A 76 18.85 -14.78 15.17
N ALA A 77 19.15 -13.49 15.13
CA ALA A 77 20.31 -12.92 15.78
C ALA A 77 20.22 -13.03 17.32
N ALA A 78 19.05 -12.74 17.90
CA ALA A 78 18.85 -12.84 19.35
C ALA A 78 19.08 -14.25 19.90
N ILE A 79 18.68 -15.29 19.16
CA ILE A 79 18.92 -16.69 19.58
C ILE A 79 20.27 -17.23 19.09
N GLY A 80 20.96 -16.53 18.21
CA GLY A 80 22.26 -16.94 17.65
C GLY A 80 23.46 -16.38 18.41
N TYR A 81 23.40 -15.11 18.85
CA TYR A 81 24.52 -14.47 19.55
C TYR A 81 24.74 -15.08 20.94
N GLN A 82 26.02 -15.14 21.36
CA GLN A 82 26.45 -15.61 22.67
C GLN A 82 26.82 -14.45 23.62
N ASP A 83 27.04 -13.27 23.08
CA ASP A 83 27.30 -12.06 23.85
C ASP A 83 25.97 -11.48 24.36
N LYS A 84 25.90 -11.27 25.68
CA LYS A 84 24.69 -10.79 26.36
C LYS A 84 24.26 -9.40 25.90
N THR A 85 25.22 -8.53 25.59
CA THR A 85 24.95 -7.16 25.11
C THR A 85 24.34 -7.21 23.73
N LEU A 86 24.93 -7.99 22.81
CA LEU A 86 24.40 -8.16 21.45
C LEU A 86 23.01 -8.81 21.46
N VAL A 87 22.75 -9.76 22.35
CA VAL A 87 21.42 -10.37 22.52
C VAL A 87 20.41 -9.32 22.95
N GLN A 88 20.74 -8.46 23.91
CA GLN A 88 19.84 -7.41 24.39
C GLN A 88 19.58 -6.35 23.32
N GLU A 89 20.59 -5.86 22.62
CA GLU A 89 20.44 -4.92 21.51
C GLU A 89 19.55 -5.48 20.40
N THR A 90 19.75 -6.74 20.06
CA THR A 90 18.98 -7.42 19.02
C THR A 90 17.52 -7.64 19.45
N TYR A 91 17.29 -7.91 20.74
CA TYR A 91 15.94 -7.98 21.29
C TYR A 91 15.21 -6.63 21.17
N GLU A 92 15.86 -5.54 21.55
CA GLU A 92 15.30 -4.19 21.44
C GLU A 92 15.01 -3.82 19.98
N ALA A 93 15.92 -4.21 19.07
CA ALA A 93 15.71 -4.05 17.63
C ALA A 93 14.51 -4.88 17.13
N TYR A 94 14.35 -6.12 17.62
CA TYR A 94 13.20 -6.97 17.31
C TYR A 94 11.88 -6.31 17.72
N GLU A 95 11.77 -5.82 18.95
CA GLU A 95 10.55 -5.16 19.44
C GLU A 95 10.25 -3.87 18.65
N THR A 96 11.28 -3.08 18.33
CA THR A 96 11.14 -1.88 17.50
C THR A 96 10.61 -2.21 16.12
N LYS A 97 11.16 -3.23 15.46
CA LYS A 97 10.74 -3.65 14.12
C LYS A 97 9.36 -4.29 14.11
N LYS A 98 9.02 -5.04 15.15
CA LYS A 98 7.69 -5.60 15.35
C LYS A 98 6.63 -4.49 15.45
N GLN A 99 6.91 -3.43 16.23
CA GLN A 99 6.00 -2.29 16.31
C GLN A 99 5.88 -1.56 14.98
N ALA A 100 7.00 -1.25 14.33
CA ALA A 100 6.99 -0.60 13.02
C ALA A 100 6.23 -1.42 11.95
N CYS A 101 6.35 -2.76 11.98
CA CYS A 101 5.58 -3.63 11.10
C CYS A 101 4.06 -3.50 11.33
N LYS A 102 3.62 -3.44 12.58
CA LYS A 102 2.21 -3.23 12.93
C LYS A 102 1.72 -1.85 12.50
N ASP A 103 2.54 -0.82 12.65
CA ASP A 103 2.20 0.55 12.24
C ASP A 103 2.02 0.64 10.71
N TYR A 104 2.92 0.02 9.94
CA TYR A 104 2.76 -0.06 8.49
C TYR A 104 1.56 -0.92 8.09
N ALA A 105 1.26 -2.01 8.79
CA ALA A 105 0.07 -2.79 8.53
C ALA A 105 -1.21 -1.95 8.71
N ALA A 106 -1.30 -1.12 9.74
CA ALA A 106 -2.40 -0.19 9.93
C ALA A 106 -2.52 0.84 8.80
N THR A 107 -1.38 1.35 8.29
CA THR A 107 -1.36 2.25 7.13
C THR A 107 -1.85 1.55 5.86
N VAL A 108 -1.42 0.31 5.63
CA VAL A 108 -1.88 -0.51 4.48
C VAL A 108 -3.39 -0.75 4.56
N GLU A 109 -3.96 -0.95 5.75
CA GLU A 109 -5.40 -1.15 5.93
C GLU A 109 -6.24 -0.01 5.33
N GLU A 110 -5.78 1.23 5.47
CA GLU A 110 -6.47 2.41 4.97
C GLU A 110 -6.58 2.45 3.44
N THR A 111 -5.70 1.71 2.76
CA THR A 111 -5.62 1.69 1.28
C THR A 111 -6.15 0.41 0.66
N VAL A 112 -6.63 -0.55 1.45
CA VAL A 112 -7.27 -1.78 0.97
C VAL A 112 -8.58 -1.43 0.27
N ALA A 113 -8.61 -1.53 -1.06
CA ALA A 113 -9.72 -1.05 -1.88
C ALA A 113 -10.62 -2.17 -2.44
N SER A 114 -10.05 -3.36 -2.71
CA SER A 114 -10.78 -4.49 -3.30
C SER A 114 -11.11 -5.59 -2.27
N ALA A 115 -12.08 -6.45 -2.61
CA ALA A 115 -12.43 -7.61 -1.78
C ALA A 115 -11.29 -8.65 -1.72
N GLU A 116 -10.48 -8.74 -2.77
CA GLU A 116 -9.34 -9.64 -2.83
C GLU A 116 -8.20 -9.15 -1.94
N GLU A 117 -7.88 -7.86 -2.00
CA GLU A 117 -6.91 -7.22 -1.09
C GLU A 117 -7.36 -7.37 0.37
N ARG A 118 -8.64 -7.13 0.67
CA ARG A 118 -9.19 -7.30 2.04
C ARG A 118 -8.98 -8.71 2.55
N LYS A 119 -9.28 -9.71 1.74
CA LYS A 119 -9.07 -11.12 2.12
C LYS A 119 -7.60 -11.42 2.43
N LEU A 120 -6.68 -10.96 1.57
CA LEU A 120 -5.24 -11.16 1.78
C LEU A 120 -4.75 -10.42 3.02
N TYR A 121 -5.17 -9.17 3.21
CA TYR A 121 -4.84 -8.38 4.38
C TYR A 121 -5.30 -9.05 5.69
N ASP A 122 -6.53 -9.54 5.75
CA ASP A 122 -7.07 -10.24 6.93
C ASP A 122 -6.29 -11.53 7.23
N GLN A 123 -5.87 -12.26 6.20
CA GLN A 123 -5.01 -13.44 6.35
C GLN A 123 -3.61 -13.07 6.87
N ILE A 124 -3.03 -11.99 6.36
CA ILE A 124 -1.75 -11.45 6.83
C ILE A 124 -1.85 -11.07 8.31
N MET A 125 -2.88 -10.31 8.70
CA MET A 125 -3.03 -9.85 10.08
C MET A 125 -3.22 -10.99 11.06
N SER A 126 -4.08 -11.96 10.74
CA SER A 126 -4.27 -13.17 11.57
C SER A 126 -2.99 -13.99 11.68
N GLY A 127 -2.28 -14.14 10.55
CA GLY A 127 -1.01 -14.86 10.54
C GLY A 127 0.09 -14.15 11.34
N MET A 128 0.19 -12.82 11.24
CA MET A 128 1.15 -12.01 11.97
C MET A 128 0.95 -12.10 13.50
N GLU A 129 -0.30 -12.12 13.98
CA GLU A 129 -0.61 -12.27 15.39
C GLU A 129 -0.10 -13.63 15.93
N ASP A 130 -0.37 -14.71 15.17
CA ASP A 130 0.09 -16.05 15.51
C ASP A 130 1.63 -16.18 15.40
N TYR A 131 2.23 -15.59 14.38
CA TYR A 131 3.68 -15.52 14.22
C TYR A 131 4.34 -14.81 15.39
N PHE A 132 3.90 -13.60 15.74
CA PHE A 132 4.52 -12.84 16.83
C PHE A 132 4.34 -13.52 18.19
N THR A 133 3.22 -14.21 18.42
CA THR A 133 3.03 -15.01 19.62
C THR A 133 4.11 -16.10 19.77
N SER A 134 4.38 -16.82 18.68
CA SER A 134 5.43 -17.85 18.67
C SER A 134 6.84 -17.25 18.70
N ALA A 135 7.06 -16.16 17.95
CA ALA A 135 8.34 -15.46 17.86
C ALA A 135 8.76 -14.85 19.21
N ASP A 136 7.84 -14.21 19.92
CA ASP A 136 8.09 -13.62 21.24
C ASP A 136 8.55 -14.71 22.24
N LYS A 137 7.91 -15.88 22.23
CA LYS A 137 8.33 -17.01 23.05
C LYS A 137 9.76 -17.43 22.74
N VAL A 138 10.10 -17.56 21.46
CA VAL A 138 11.45 -17.96 21.00
C VAL A 138 12.48 -16.93 21.43
N VAL A 139 12.22 -15.63 21.22
CA VAL A 139 13.14 -14.56 21.60
C VAL A 139 13.35 -14.51 23.09
N GLN A 140 12.30 -14.67 23.91
CA GLN A 140 12.42 -14.72 25.37
C GLN A 140 13.29 -15.91 25.83
N MET A 141 13.12 -17.08 25.20
CA MET A 141 13.96 -18.24 25.50
C MET A 141 15.43 -18.03 25.13
N GLY A 142 15.71 -17.21 24.09
CA GLY A 142 17.04 -16.89 23.64
C GLY A 142 17.81 -15.90 24.52
N LYS A 143 17.14 -15.16 25.42
CA LYS A 143 17.77 -14.10 26.25
C LYS A 143 18.81 -14.60 27.23
N ASP A 144 18.63 -15.76 27.79
CA ASP A 144 19.60 -16.34 28.73
C ASP A 144 20.71 -17.05 27.96
N VAL A 145 21.81 -16.32 27.72
CA VAL A 145 22.97 -16.84 27.01
C VAL A 145 23.69 -17.98 27.73
N THR A 146 23.43 -18.18 29.05
CA THR A 146 24.07 -19.22 29.87
C THR A 146 23.29 -20.54 29.81
N ASN A 147 22.00 -20.52 29.48
CA ASN A 147 21.17 -21.70 29.37
C ASN A 147 21.20 -22.29 27.96
N ILE A 148 22.19 -23.13 27.68
CA ILE A 148 22.42 -23.73 26.37
C ILE A 148 21.25 -24.58 25.91
N ASP A 149 20.62 -25.35 26.81
CA ASP A 149 19.49 -26.22 26.48
C ASP A 149 18.26 -25.43 26.06
N GLN A 150 17.95 -24.35 26.79
CA GLN A 150 16.85 -23.45 26.43
C GLN A 150 17.07 -22.76 25.09
N ARG A 151 18.31 -22.35 24.80
CA ARG A 151 18.68 -21.75 23.52
C ARG A 151 18.58 -22.74 22.35
N ASN A 152 19.04 -23.97 22.55
CA ASN A 152 18.87 -25.03 21.56
C ASN A 152 17.39 -25.33 21.28
N GLN A 153 16.55 -25.28 22.32
CA GLN A 153 15.11 -25.42 22.16
C GLN A 153 14.52 -24.21 21.40
N ALA A 154 14.94 -22.98 21.71
CA ALA A 154 14.53 -21.78 21.00
C ALA A 154 14.88 -21.86 19.50
N GLN A 155 16.09 -22.33 19.16
CA GLN A 155 16.51 -22.51 17.75
C GLN A 155 15.66 -23.56 17.02
N ARG A 156 15.28 -24.65 17.69
CA ARG A 156 14.37 -25.66 17.12
C ARG A 156 12.99 -25.09 16.88
N LEU A 157 12.40 -24.40 17.86
CA LEU A 157 11.10 -23.75 17.71
C LEU A 157 11.13 -22.67 16.61
N ALA A 158 12.20 -21.91 16.51
CA ALA A 158 12.38 -20.92 15.44
C ALA A 158 12.35 -21.57 14.05
N LYS A 159 12.98 -22.75 13.90
CA LYS A 159 13.01 -23.49 12.64
C LYS A 159 11.69 -24.20 12.34
N ASP A 160 11.13 -24.91 13.33
CA ASP A 160 10.08 -25.89 13.10
C ASP A 160 8.67 -25.27 13.18
N GLU A 161 8.52 -24.16 13.94
CA GLU A 161 7.24 -23.49 14.16
C GLU A 161 7.20 -22.07 13.56
N VAL A 162 8.21 -21.23 13.88
CA VAL A 162 8.17 -19.80 13.48
C VAL A 162 8.48 -19.60 12.00
N ALA A 163 9.45 -20.35 11.45
CA ALA A 163 9.83 -20.17 10.05
C ALA A 163 8.71 -20.51 9.06
N PRO A 164 7.93 -21.60 9.18
CA PRO A 164 6.81 -21.86 8.29
C PRO A 164 5.71 -20.79 8.36
N LYS A 165 5.43 -20.26 9.56
CA LYS A 165 4.48 -19.15 9.73
C LYS A 165 4.95 -17.89 9.01
N TYR A 166 6.24 -17.57 9.13
CA TYR A 166 6.83 -16.44 8.42
C TYR A 166 6.67 -16.57 6.91
N GLU A 167 7.03 -17.73 6.32
CA GLU A 167 6.95 -17.93 4.87
C GLU A 167 5.51 -17.77 4.37
N ALA A 168 4.52 -18.36 5.05
CA ALA A 168 3.12 -18.24 4.66
C ALA A 168 2.62 -16.79 4.68
N ILE A 169 3.02 -16.00 5.68
CA ILE A 169 2.63 -14.58 5.78
C ILE A 169 3.33 -13.77 4.69
N TYR A 170 4.63 -14.01 4.48
CA TYR A 170 5.41 -13.30 3.49
C TYR A 170 4.87 -13.55 2.07
N ASP A 171 4.48 -14.78 1.76
CA ASP A 171 3.84 -15.14 0.48
C ASP A 171 2.50 -14.40 0.30
N ASN A 172 1.69 -14.27 1.36
CA ASN A 172 0.46 -13.47 1.30
C ASN A 172 0.75 -11.96 1.10
N MET A 173 1.82 -11.43 1.71
CA MET A 173 2.25 -10.04 1.48
C MET A 173 2.68 -9.81 0.03
N VAL A 174 3.41 -10.75 -0.57
CA VAL A 174 3.78 -10.71 -1.99
C VAL A 174 2.52 -10.71 -2.86
N GLN A 175 1.57 -11.61 -2.58
CA GLN A 175 0.30 -11.65 -3.32
C GLN A 175 -0.49 -10.35 -3.17
N LEU A 176 -0.53 -9.74 -1.97
CA LEU A 176 -1.19 -8.45 -1.75
C LEU A 176 -0.54 -7.36 -2.59
N LEU A 177 0.79 -7.32 -2.68
CA LEU A 177 1.52 -6.37 -3.52
C LEU A 177 1.21 -6.58 -5.00
N ASP A 178 1.17 -7.83 -5.47
CA ASP A 178 0.86 -8.18 -6.86
C ASP A 178 -0.59 -7.78 -7.23
N VAL A 179 -1.56 -8.06 -6.35
CA VAL A 179 -2.97 -7.65 -6.57
C VAL A 179 -3.07 -6.12 -6.60
N ASN A 180 -2.46 -5.41 -5.64
CA ASN A 180 -2.47 -3.95 -5.59
C ASN A 180 -1.85 -3.33 -6.86
N THR A 181 -0.75 -3.88 -7.36
CA THR A 181 -0.11 -3.45 -8.61
C THR A 181 -1.03 -3.68 -9.81
N SER A 182 -1.62 -4.88 -9.91
CA SER A 182 -2.52 -5.25 -11.01
C SER A 182 -3.82 -4.42 -11.03
N GLU A 183 -4.35 -4.04 -9.87
CA GLU A 183 -5.53 -3.16 -9.79
C GLU A 183 -5.19 -1.71 -10.15
N GLY A 184 -3.98 -1.25 -9.86
CA GLY A 184 -3.49 0.08 -10.23
C GLY A 184 -3.29 0.27 -11.75
N ASP A 185 -3.10 -0.81 -12.49
CA ASP A 185 -2.88 -0.80 -13.94
C ASP A 185 -4.21 -0.82 -14.76
N LYS A 186 -5.37 -0.98 -14.12
CA LYS A 186 -6.71 -0.98 -14.75
C LYS A 186 -7.30 0.41 -14.85
#